data_2a85fc6f54f2713c3a488b82087d0f89
#
_entry.id   2a85fc6f54f2713c3a488b82087d0f89
#
_cell.length_a   1.000
_cell.length_b   1.000
_cell.length_c   1.000
_cell.angle_alpha   90.00
_cell.angle_beta   90.00
_cell.angle_gamma   90.00
#
_symmetry.space_group_name_H-M   'P 1'
#
loop_
_entity.id
_entity.type
_entity.pdbx_description
1 polymer ?
#
loop_
_entity_poly.entity_id
_entity_poly.type
_entity_poly.pdbx_seq_one_letter_code
_entity_poly.pdbx_strand_id
1 'polypeptide(L)'
;GVGAKSDQVIVYQPSAFAGTAAAISKAPLQVLKDQLLVRSLSAYGAVLPKEIDDTVFAFYGTTLSGTPQQEERWKRGVTFTTGALADDISKIYVQRHFPPETKAAADELVKNVVEAMGRRIDQLTWMQPQTKARAKAKLANFTTKIGYPDQWRDYSGLDIRAGDALGNAMRSSEFEHLYQYGKLGGPIRKWEWFMTPMTINAYANFNMSEIVFPAAILQPPFFDPNADPAINYGGIGAVIGHEISHHFDDQGAKYDENGRLADWWTPEDLKAFEAAGKALVEQYNQYEIFPGAHVQGALTLGENIGDLAGLTIAYDAWKHSLGGQE
;
A
#
# COMPACT_ATOMS: atom_id res chain seq x y z
N GLY A 1 -3.75 4.71 -29.78
CA GLY A 1 -2.89 4.99 -28.65
C GLY A 1 -3.31 6.21 -27.89
N VAL A 2 -3.02 6.25 -26.62
CA VAL A 2 -3.34 7.36 -25.68
C VAL A 2 -2.47 8.63 -25.88
N GLY A 3 -1.72 8.72 -26.99
CA GLY A 3 -0.87 9.87 -27.28
C GLY A 3 0.42 9.97 -26.46
N ALA A 4 0.75 8.96 -25.66
CA ALA A 4 2.00 8.95 -24.92
C ALA A 4 3.19 8.91 -25.88
N LYS A 5 4.05 9.91 -25.76
CA LYS A 5 5.31 9.99 -26.53
C LYS A 5 6.42 9.40 -25.65
N SER A 6 6.57 8.09 -25.69
CA SER A 6 7.69 7.42 -25.05
C SER A 6 8.28 6.39 -26.00
N ASP A 7 9.58 6.43 -26.19
CA ASP A 7 10.33 5.48 -27.02
C ASP A 7 10.68 4.20 -26.21
N GLN A 8 10.41 4.21 -24.91
CA GLN A 8 10.70 3.11 -24.01
C GLN A 8 9.49 2.80 -23.13
N VAL A 9 9.22 1.51 -22.94
CA VAL A 9 8.18 1.01 -22.04
C VAL A 9 8.74 -0.15 -21.22
N ILE A 10 8.30 -0.26 -19.97
CA ILE A 10 8.60 -1.41 -19.12
C ILE A 10 7.44 -2.40 -19.24
N VAL A 11 7.74 -3.64 -19.58
CA VAL A 11 6.74 -4.70 -19.73
C VAL A 11 6.98 -5.76 -18.65
N TYR A 12 6.15 -5.76 -17.61
CA TYR A 12 6.26 -6.73 -16.50
C TYR A 12 5.72 -8.12 -16.86
N GLN A 13 4.75 -8.21 -17.76
CA GLN A 13 4.08 -9.45 -18.13
C GLN A 13 3.99 -9.59 -19.67
N PRO A 14 5.07 -9.98 -20.35
CA PRO A 14 5.10 -10.03 -21.81
C PRO A 14 4.03 -10.91 -22.43
N SER A 15 3.73 -12.07 -21.83
CA SER A 15 2.71 -13.00 -22.32
C SER A 15 1.28 -12.42 -22.25
N ALA A 16 0.96 -11.71 -21.17
CA ALA A 16 -0.32 -11.01 -21.01
C ALA A 16 -0.48 -9.90 -22.04
N PHE A 17 0.60 -9.14 -22.29
CA PHE A 17 0.61 -8.08 -23.30
C PHE A 17 0.39 -8.62 -24.70
N ALA A 18 1.11 -9.68 -25.07
CA ALA A 18 0.95 -10.35 -26.38
C ALA A 18 -0.44 -10.98 -26.53
N GLY A 19 -0.96 -11.63 -25.48
CA GLY A 19 -2.29 -12.23 -25.47
C GLY A 19 -3.40 -11.20 -25.63
N THR A 20 -3.32 -10.08 -24.93
CA THR A 20 -4.27 -8.97 -25.03
C THR A 20 -4.24 -8.33 -26.43
N ALA A 21 -3.05 -8.07 -26.97
CA ALA A 21 -2.90 -7.55 -28.34
C ALA A 21 -3.51 -8.48 -29.37
N ALA A 22 -3.26 -9.79 -29.25
CA ALA A 22 -3.84 -10.80 -30.14
C ALA A 22 -5.36 -10.89 -30.01
N ALA A 23 -5.93 -10.79 -28.81
CA ALA A 23 -7.37 -10.80 -28.58
C ALA A 23 -8.04 -9.57 -29.23
N ILE A 24 -7.48 -8.37 -29.00
CA ILE A 24 -7.99 -7.12 -29.58
C ILE A 24 -7.93 -7.16 -31.12
N SER A 25 -6.81 -7.63 -31.68
CA SER A 25 -6.61 -7.69 -33.14
C SER A 25 -7.58 -8.66 -33.84
N LYS A 26 -8.06 -9.68 -33.15
CA LYS A 26 -8.95 -10.71 -33.70
C LYS A 26 -10.43 -10.46 -33.41
N ALA A 27 -10.73 -9.65 -32.42
CA ALA A 27 -12.10 -9.38 -32.01
C ALA A 27 -12.86 -8.57 -33.06
N PRO A 28 -14.12 -8.93 -33.38
CA PRO A 28 -14.99 -8.09 -34.21
C PRO A 28 -15.15 -6.71 -33.56
N LEU A 29 -15.20 -5.64 -34.37
CA LEU A 29 -15.36 -4.29 -33.88
C LEU A 29 -16.58 -4.12 -32.96
N GLN A 30 -17.67 -4.83 -33.22
CA GLN A 30 -18.88 -4.77 -32.40
C GLN A 30 -18.58 -5.29 -30.96
N VAL A 31 -17.86 -6.41 -30.85
CA VAL A 31 -17.47 -6.97 -29.54
C VAL A 31 -16.62 -5.96 -28.73
N LEU A 32 -15.71 -5.25 -29.40
CA LEU A 32 -14.89 -4.20 -28.72
C LEU A 32 -15.76 -3.02 -28.27
N LYS A 33 -16.75 -2.61 -29.08
CA LYS A 33 -17.72 -1.56 -28.70
C LYS A 33 -18.58 -1.99 -27.51
N ASP A 34 -19.08 -3.23 -27.54
CA ASP A 34 -19.92 -3.79 -26.47
C ASP A 34 -19.12 -3.91 -25.16
N GLN A 35 -17.87 -4.38 -25.26
CA GLN A 35 -16.96 -4.41 -24.10
C GLN A 35 -16.75 -3.00 -23.51
N LEU A 36 -16.50 -2.01 -24.36
CA LEU A 36 -16.29 -0.63 -23.90
C LEU A 36 -17.54 -0.08 -23.20
N LEU A 37 -18.73 -0.35 -23.78
CA LEU A 37 -20.00 0.06 -23.20
C LEU A 37 -20.24 -0.59 -21.83
N VAL A 38 -20.09 -1.92 -21.73
CA VAL A 38 -20.26 -2.65 -20.46
C VAL A 38 -19.28 -2.17 -19.40
N ARG A 39 -18.00 -1.96 -19.76
CA ARG A 39 -17.00 -1.43 -18.82
C ARG A 39 -17.33 -0.01 -18.36
N SER A 40 -17.82 0.85 -19.25
CA SER A 40 -18.24 2.21 -18.89
C SER A 40 -19.46 2.21 -17.95
N LEU A 41 -20.48 1.40 -18.25
CA LEU A 41 -21.65 1.25 -17.38
C LEU A 41 -21.26 0.71 -16.00
N SER A 42 -20.36 -0.27 -15.96
CA SER A 42 -19.84 -0.80 -14.68
C SER A 42 -19.05 0.23 -13.90
N ALA A 43 -18.18 1.00 -14.55
CA ALA A 43 -17.34 2.01 -13.89
C ALA A 43 -18.16 3.15 -13.28
N TYR A 44 -19.24 3.55 -13.93
CA TYR A 44 -20.10 4.65 -13.47
C TYR A 44 -21.39 4.17 -12.79
N GLY A 45 -21.56 2.87 -12.56
CA GLY A 45 -22.78 2.26 -12.02
C GLY A 45 -23.36 2.97 -10.80
N ALA A 46 -22.51 3.34 -9.85
CA ALA A 46 -22.92 4.00 -8.60
C ALA A 46 -23.55 5.41 -8.78
N VAL A 47 -23.37 6.05 -9.94
CA VAL A 47 -23.94 7.37 -10.29
C VAL A 47 -24.93 7.29 -11.45
N LEU A 48 -25.27 6.10 -11.93
CA LEU A 48 -26.27 5.81 -12.92
C LEU A 48 -27.64 5.44 -12.30
N PRO A 49 -28.71 5.30 -13.08
CA PRO A 49 -30.01 4.83 -12.58
C PRO A 49 -29.90 3.52 -11.78
N LYS A 50 -30.82 3.38 -10.82
CA LYS A 50 -30.82 2.26 -9.86
C LYS A 50 -30.73 0.89 -10.49
N GLU A 51 -31.40 0.67 -11.61
CA GLU A 51 -31.39 -0.63 -12.32
C GLU A 51 -29.99 -1.03 -12.78
N ILE A 52 -29.17 -0.05 -13.18
CA ILE A 52 -27.79 -0.29 -13.60
C ILE A 52 -26.92 -0.53 -12.37
N ASP A 53 -27.05 0.29 -11.34
CA ASP A 53 -26.32 0.14 -10.06
C ASP A 53 -26.59 -1.24 -9.44
N ASP A 54 -27.88 -1.64 -9.37
CA ASP A 54 -28.27 -2.96 -8.86
C ASP A 54 -27.69 -4.11 -9.68
N THR A 55 -27.67 -3.98 -11.02
CA THR A 55 -27.11 -4.99 -11.91
C THR A 55 -25.60 -5.13 -11.73
N VAL A 56 -24.89 -4.03 -11.61
CA VAL A 56 -23.45 -4.00 -11.33
C VAL A 56 -23.17 -4.64 -9.97
N PHE A 57 -23.92 -4.29 -8.93
CA PHE A 57 -23.77 -4.91 -7.62
C PHE A 57 -24.09 -6.40 -7.60
N ALA A 58 -25.18 -6.83 -8.28
CA ALA A 58 -25.54 -8.24 -8.37
C ALA A 58 -24.41 -9.11 -8.95
N PHE A 59 -23.66 -8.57 -9.91
CA PHE A 59 -22.53 -9.29 -10.49
C PHE A 59 -21.25 -9.16 -9.62
N TYR A 60 -20.76 -7.95 -9.42
CA TYR A 60 -19.47 -7.75 -8.73
C TYR A 60 -19.55 -7.94 -7.21
N GLY A 61 -20.64 -7.51 -6.60
CA GLY A 61 -20.86 -7.64 -5.18
C GLY A 61 -21.34 -9.05 -4.80
N THR A 62 -22.48 -9.49 -5.34
CA THR A 62 -23.11 -10.73 -4.88
C THR A 62 -22.45 -11.95 -5.53
N THR A 63 -22.34 -11.99 -6.87
CA THR A 63 -21.86 -13.19 -7.57
C THR A 63 -20.35 -13.41 -7.38
N LEU A 64 -19.53 -12.37 -7.51
CA LEU A 64 -18.07 -12.52 -7.42
C LEU A 64 -17.53 -12.45 -6.01
N SER A 65 -18.09 -11.57 -5.16
CA SER A 65 -17.55 -11.32 -3.81
C SER A 65 -18.38 -11.92 -2.70
N GLY A 66 -19.55 -12.54 -3.00
CA GLY A 66 -20.41 -13.14 -1.99
C GLY A 66 -21.11 -12.13 -1.05
N THR A 67 -21.07 -10.84 -1.38
CA THR A 67 -21.68 -9.78 -0.57
C THR A 67 -23.19 -9.80 -0.71
N PRO A 68 -23.97 -10.08 0.37
CA PRO A 68 -25.42 -10.29 0.25
C PRO A 68 -26.20 -8.99 0.07
N GLN A 69 -25.70 -7.86 0.54
CA GLN A 69 -26.38 -6.58 0.52
C GLN A 69 -25.41 -5.44 0.21
N GLN A 70 -25.85 -4.54 -0.66
CA GLN A 70 -25.08 -3.33 -1.00
C GLN A 70 -25.03 -2.38 0.21
N GLU A 71 -23.91 -1.70 0.35
CA GLU A 71 -23.71 -0.70 1.37
C GLU A 71 -24.72 0.46 1.25
N GLU A 72 -25.04 1.10 2.37
CA GLU A 72 -25.97 2.24 2.42
C GLU A 72 -25.50 3.37 1.48
N ARG A 73 -26.49 3.99 0.79
CA ARG A 73 -26.19 4.99 -0.25
C ARG A 73 -25.32 6.15 0.24
N TRP A 74 -25.52 6.61 1.47
CA TRP A 74 -24.72 7.71 2.02
C TRP A 74 -23.24 7.33 2.21
N LYS A 75 -22.93 6.10 2.63
CA LYS A 75 -21.57 5.60 2.75
C LYS A 75 -20.91 5.52 1.39
N ARG A 76 -21.60 4.98 0.39
CA ARG A 76 -21.13 4.96 -1.00
C ARG A 76 -20.89 6.36 -1.55
N GLY A 77 -21.74 7.34 -1.18
CA GLY A 77 -21.55 8.75 -1.51
C GLY A 77 -20.29 9.34 -0.87
N VAL A 78 -20.00 9.00 0.39
CA VAL A 78 -18.74 9.39 1.07
C VAL A 78 -17.55 8.78 0.35
N THR A 79 -17.56 7.47 0.09
CA THR A 79 -16.47 6.77 -0.62
C THR A 79 -16.20 7.38 -2.01
N PHE A 80 -17.29 7.67 -2.75
CA PHE A 80 -17.17 8.30 -4.06
C PHE A 80 -16.54 9.70 -3.99
N THR A 81 -17.00 10.51 -3.02
CA THR A 81 -16.50 11.89 -2.85
C THR A 81 -15.04 11.89 -2.38
N THR A 82 -14.70 11.02 -1.43
CA THR A 82 -13.31 10.84 -0.97
C THR A 82 -12.38 10.35 -2.07
N GLY A 83 -12.86 9.48 -2.95
CA GLY A 83 -12.07 9.05 -4.12
C GLY A 83 -11.79 10.18 -5.11
N ALA A 84 -12.77 11.09 -5.32
CA ALA A 84 -12.64 12.20 -6.26
C ALA A 84 -11.80 13.37 -5.73
N LEU A 85 -11.89 13.67 -4.42
CA LEU A 85 -11.30 14.85 -3.76
C LEU A 85 -10.45 14.44 -2.54
N ALA A 86 -9.65 13.39 -2.72
CA ALA A 86 -8.94 12.70 -1.64
C ALA A 86 -8.16 13.65 -0.72
N ASP A 87 -7.29 14.49 -1.26
CA ASP A 87 -6.43 15.36 -0.47
C ASP A 87 -7.21 16.51 0.19
N ASP A 88 -8.21 17.09 -0.48
CA ASP A 88 -8.99 18.18 0.12
C ASP A 88 -9.84 17.71 1.30
N ILE A 89 -10.42 16.51 1.21
CA ILE A 89 -11.13 15.91 2.35
C ILE A 89 -10.14 15.50 3.44
N SER A 90 -8.97 14.99 3.06
CA SER A 90 -7.91 14.63 4.00
C SER A 90 -7.40 15.83 4.80
N LYS A 91 -7.29 17.02 4.21
CA LYS A 91 -6.95 18.25 4.95
C LYS A 91 -7.94 18.51 6.08
N ILE A 92 -9.24 18.39 5.80
CA ILE A 92 -10.29 18.60 6.81
C ILE A 92 -10.19 17.53 7.91
N TYR A 93 -9.97 16.27 7.51
CA TYR A 93 -9.79 15.16 8.44
C TYR A 93 -8.62 15.39 9.40
N VAL A 94 -7.45 15.70 8.85
CA VAL A 94 -6.21 15.95 9.62
C VAL A 94 -6.39 17.11 10.60
N GLN A 95 -6.97 18.22 10.14
CA GLN A 95 -7.24 19.38 11.00
C GLN A 95 -8.14 19.07 12.19
N ARG A 96 -9.04 18.11 12.05
CA ARG A 96 -10.01 17.74 13.10
C ARG A 96 -9.53 16.61 14.02
N HIS A 97 -8.71 15.69 13.51
CA HIS A 97 -8.49 14.40 14.14
C HIS A 97 -7.01 14.04 14.37
N PHE A 98 -6.08 14.84 13.87
CA PHE A 98 -4.66 14.52 13.98
C PHE A 98 -3.84 15.71 14.46
N PRO A 99 -3.73 15.93 15.79
CA PRO A 99 -3.00 17.05 16.38
C PRO A 99 -1.47 16.87 16.20
N PRO A 100 -0.70 17.98 16.17
CA PRO A 100 0.75 17.96 15.95
C PRO A 100 1.53 17.13 16.97
N GLU A 101 1.09 17.08 18.22
CA GLU A 101 1.71 16.28 19.29
C GLU A 101 1.62 14.78 19.02
N THR A 102 0.52 14.31 18.42
CA THR A 102 0.38 12.92 17.98
C THR A 102 1.39 12.58 16.89
N LYS A 103 1.61 13.49 15.94
CA LYS A 103 2.63 13.32 14.89
C LYS A 103 4.03 13.20 15.51
N ALA A 104 4.38 14.08 16.42
CA ALA A 104 5.70 14.09 17.08
C ALA A 104 5.97 12.79 17.88
N ALA A 105 4.96 12.31 18.62
CA ALA A 105 5.08 11.05 19.35
C ALA A 105 5.20 9.83 18.43
N ALA A 106 4.48 9.82 17.29
CA ALA A 106 4.60 8.79 16.29
C ALA A 106 5.97 8.81 15.60
N ASP A 107 6.50 9.99 15.28
CA ASP A 107 7.85 10.16 14.71
C ASP A 107 8.93 9.54 15.61
N GLU A 108 8.86 9.76 16.91
CA GLU A 108 9.79 9.18 17.88
C GLU A 108 9.70 7.65 17.91
N LEU A 109 8.50 7.11 17.92
CA LEU A 109 8.28 5.67 17.94
C LEU A 109 8.79 5.00 16.66
N VAL A 110 8.51 5.58 15.49
CA VAL A 110 9.04 5.11 14.20
C VAL A 110 10.57 5.08 14.21
N LYS A 111 11.22 6.14 14.68
CA LYS A 111 12.68 6.19 14.79
C LYS A 111 13.23 5.08 15.68
N ASN A 112 12.63 4.85 16.84
CA ASN A 112 13.06 3.80 17.76
C ASN A 112 12.96 2.40 17.15
N VAL A 113 11.88 2.13 16.37
CA VAL A 113 11.69 0.84 15.69
C VAL A 113 12.67 0.67 14.53
N VAL A 114 12.95 1.74 13.75
CA VAL A 114 13.98 1.71 12.68
C VAL A 114 15.37 1.42 13.28
N GLU A 115 15.73 2.06 14.40
CA GLU A 115 16.98 1.78 15.10
C GLU A 115 17.06 0.34 15.63
N ALA A 116 15.95 -0.20 16.13
CA ALA A 116 15.88 -1.60 16.57
C ALA A 116 16.11 -2.58 15.42
N MET A 117 15.54 -2.31 14.23
CA MET A 117 15.83 -3.10 13.02
C MET A 117 17.33 -3.09 12.68
N GLY A 118 17.98 -1.93 12.76
CA GLY A 118 19.44 -1.81 12.55
C GLY A 118 20.24 -2.71 13.50
N ARG A 119 19.91 -2.70 14.79
CA ARG A 119 20.53 -3.57 15.80
C ARG A 119 20.28 -5.06 15.50
N ARG A 120 19.07 -5.41 15.07
CA ARG A 120 18.75 -6.79 14.65
C ARG A 120 19.59 -7.26 13.49
N ILE A 121 19.75 -6.45 12.45
CA ILE A 121 20.61 -6.77 11.31
C ILE A 121 22.04 -7.06 11.78
N ASP A 122 22.58 -6.27 12.70
CA ASP A 122 23.93 -6.49 13.25
C ASP A 122 24.05 -7.84 13.97
N GLN A 123 22.99 -8.31 14.62
CA GLN A 123 22.97 -9.54 15.41
C GLN A 123 22.71 -10.81 14.57
N LEU A 124 22.30 -10.70 13.29
CA LEU A 124 22.05 -11.88 12.45
C LEU A 124 23.34 -12.69 12.27
N THR A 125 23.31 -13.96 12.63
CA THR A 125 24.48 -14.86 12.57
C THR A 125 24.67 -15.50 11.21
N TRP A 126 23.62 -15.60 10.41
CA TRP A 126 23.62 -16.24 9.09
C TRP A 126 23.99 -15.29 7.94
N MET A 127 23.88 -13.97 8.15
CA MET A 127 24.12 -12.96 7.13
C MET A 127 25.58 -12.46 7.22
N GLN A 128 26.26 -12.47 6.09
CA GLN A 128 27.66 -12.03 5.98
C GLN A 128 27.81 -10.50 6.16
N PRO A 129 28.99 -10.02 6.58
CA PRO A 129 29.23 -8.59 6.81
C PRO A 129 28.90 -7.70 5.60
N GLN A 130 29.19 -8.20 4.38
CA GLN A 130 28.90 -7.45 3.15
C GLN A 130 27.40 -7.22 2.95
N THR A 131 26.57 -8.25 3.12
CA THR A 131 25.12 -8.16 2.99
C THR A 131 24.53 -7.31 4.12
N LYS A 132 25.02 -7.45 5.36
CA LYS A 132 24.62 -6.57 6.48
C LYS A 132 24.88 -5.10 6.19
N ALA A 133 26.04 -4.76 5.63
CA ALA A 133 26.37 -3.39 5.29
C ALA A 133 25.37 -2.81 4.26
N ARG A 134 24.99 -3.59 3.26
CA ARG A 134 23.98 -3.21 2.26
C ARG A 134 22.57 -3.10 2.86
N ALA A 135 22.18 -4.04 3.71
CA ALA A 135 20.91 -3.98 4.43
C ALA A 135 20.82 -2.73 5.32
N LYS A 136 21.90 -2.37 6.02
CA LYS A 136 21.96 -1.15 6.83
C LYS A 136 21.96 0.12 5.98
N ALA A 137 22.64 0.14 4.83
CA ALA A 137 22.56 1.24 3.88
C ALA A 137 21.14 1.44 3.35
N LYS A 138 20.42 0.34 3.06
CA LYS A 138 19.01 0.38 2.67
C LYS A 138 18.13 0.99 3.77
N LEU A 139 18.31 0.55 5.02
CA LEU A 139 17.59 1.08 6.18
C LEU A 139 17.87 2.58 6.40
N ALA A 140 19.12 3.02 6.21
CA ALA A 140 19.54 4.42 6.36
C ALA A 140 18.95 5.34 5.27
N ASN A 141 18.55 4.79 4.12
CA ASN A 141 17.96 5.55 3.02
C ASN A 141 16.44 5.69 3.13
N PHE A 142 15.80 5.16 4.18
CA PHE A 142 14.36 5.24 4.33
C PHE A 142 13.90 6.68 4.52
N THR A 143 12.89 7.05 3.76
CA THR A 143 12.06 8.22 4.03
C THR A 143 10.84 7.78 4.83
N THR A 144 10.68 8.31 6.03
CA THR A 144 9.49 8.08 6.85
C THR A 144 8.46 9.18 6.60
N LYS A 145 7.23 8.76 6.32
CA LYS A 145 6.10 9.67 6.05
C LYS A 145 5.00 9.42 7.08
N ILE A 146 4.69 10.41 7.90
CA ILE A 146 3.85 10.25 9.10
C ILE A 146 2.70 11.24 9.09
N GLY A 147 1.48 10.71 9.21
CA GLY A 147 0.24 11.44 9.35
C GLY A 147 -0.34 11.95 8.03
N TYR A 148 0.34 12.87 7.38
CA TYR A 148 -0.13 13.53 6.16
C TYR A 148 1.02 14.09 5.32
N PRO A 149 0.83 14.30 3.99
CA PRO A 149 1.85 14.82 3.09
C PRO A 149 2.15 16.31 3.36
N ASP A 150 3.41 16.71 3.16
CA ASP A 150 3.82 18.10 3.27
C ASP A 150 3.26 18.97 2.12
N GLN A 151 3.01 18.35 0.97
CA GLN A 151 2.41 18.98 -0.19
C GLN A 151 1.11 18.26 -0.56
N TRP A 152 0.03 19.03 -0.68
CA TRP A 152 -1.28 18.53 -1.08
C TRP A 152 -1.48 18.66 -2.58
N ARG A 153 -2.26 17.77 -3.13
CA ARG A 153 -2.68 17.84 -4.53
C ARG A 153 -3.58 19.05 -4.75
N ASP A 154 -3.39 19.73 -5.87
CA ASP A 154 -4.23 20.86 -6.30
C ASP A 154 -5.40 20.34 -7.15
N TYR A 155 -6.62 20.62 -6.71
CA TYR A 155 -7.86 20.30 -7.40
C TYR A 155 -8.52 21.53 -8.07
N SER A 156 -7.85 22.68 -8.14
CA SER A 156 -8.43 23.91 -8.72
C SER A 156 -8.86 23.76 -10.19
N GLY A 157 -8.27 22.79 -10.90
CA GLY A 157 -8.65 22.45 -12.28
C GLY A 157 -9.84 21.50 -12.41
N LEU A 158 -10.40 20.98 -11.30
CA LEU A 158 -11.54 20.04 -11.31
C LEU A 158 -12.86 20.80 -11.16
N ASP A 159 -13.67 20.83 -12.23
CA ASP A 159 -14.99 21.47 -12.22
C ASP A 159 -16.06 20.53 -11.65
N ILE A 160 -16.64 20.91 -10.51
CA ILE A 160 -17.73 20.19 -9.83
C ILE A 160 -19.02 20.96 -9.96
N ARG A 161 -20.09 20.30 -10.43
CA ARG A 161 -21.39 20.90 -10.69
C ARG A 161 -22.47 20.27 -9.83
N ALA A 162 -23.29 21.09 -9.19
CA ALA A 162 -24.43 20.61 -8.43
C ALA A 162 -25.44 19.88 -9.34
N GLY A 163 -25.97 18.76 -8.88
CA GLY A 163 -26.97 17.99 -9.61
C GLY A 163 -26.46 17.16 -10.80
N ASP A 164 -25.15 17.17 -11.08
CA ASP A 164 -24.55 16.45 -12.21
C ASP A 164 -23.59 15.35 -11.74
N ALA A 165 -24.13 14.32 -11.08
CA ALA A 165 -23.32 13.24 -10.50
C ALA A 165 -22.49 12.50 -11.55
N LEU A 166 -23.07 12.12 -12.69
CA LEU A 166 -22.36 11.44 -13.77
C LEU A 166 -21.29 12.34 -14.40
N GLY A 167 -21.65 13.60 -14.72
CA GLY A 167 -20.67 14.54 -15.26
C GLY A 167 -19.51 14.82 -14.30
N ASN A 168 -19.76 14.91 -12.99
CA ASN A 168 -18.72 15.05 -11.99
C ASN A 168 -17.82 13.79 -11.95
N ALA A 169 -18.38 12.59 -12.03
CA ALA A 169 -17.62 11.34 -12.10
C ALA A 169 -16.70 11.31 -13.34
N MET A 170 -17.22 11.69 -14.49
CA MET A 170 -16.46 11.72 -15.74
C MET A 170 -15.32 12.76 -15.67
N ARG A 171 -15.59 13.99 -15.20
CA ARG A 171 -14.58 15.05 -15.03
C ARG A 171 -13.51 14.66 -14.00
N SER A 172 -13.90 14.01 -12.91
CA SER A 172 -12.95 13.48 -11.93
C SER A 172 -12.04 12.40 -12.53
N SER A 173 -12.61 11.47 -13.31
CA SER A 173 -11.84 10.44 -14.02
C SER A 173 -10.87 11.04 -15.05
N GLU A 174 -11.30 12.05 -15.78
CA GLU A 174 -10.45 12.76 -16.75
C GLU A 174 -9.33 13.53 -16.04
N PHE A 175 -9.67 14.26 -14.97
CA PHE A 175 -8.70 14.97 -14.13
C PHE A 175 -7.63 14.04 -13.58
N GLU A 176 -8.02 12.88 -13.04
CA GLU A 176 -7.08 11.85 -12.56
C GLU A 176 -6.20 11.32 -13.70
N HIS A 177 -6.80 10.99 -14.83
CA HIS A 177 -6.06 10.52 -16.00
C HIS A 177 -5.00 11.56 -16.46
N LEU A 178 -5.39 12.81 -16.59
CA LEU A 178 -4.48 13.89 -17.00
C LEU A 178 -3.38 14.15 -15.97
N TYR A 179 -3.71 14.02 -14.69
CA TYR A 179 -2.74 14.16 -13.61
C TYR A 179 -1.68 13.04 -13.66
N GLN A 180 -2.09 11.79 -13.82
CA GLN A 180 -1.17 10.65 -13.94
C GLN A 180 -0.35 10.72 -15.25
N TYR A 181 -1.02 11.08 -16.35
CA TYR A 181 -0.36 11.26 -17.65
C TYR A 181 0.69 12.37 -17.62
N GLY A 182 0.43 13.45 -16.90
CA GLY A 182 1.34 14.59 -16.74
C GLY A 182 2.63 14.27 -15.96
N LYS A 183 2.74 13.07 -15.37
CA LYS A 183 3.98 12.60 -14.72
C LYS A 183 5.01 12.05 -15.71
N LEU A 184 4.57 11.68 -16.92
CA LEU A 184 5.44 11.07 -17.92
C LEU A 184 6.56 12.04 -18.34
N GLY A 185 7.80 11.56 -18.24
CA GLY A 185 8.99 12.35 -18.58
C GLY A 185 9.38 13.41 -17.53
N GLY A 186 8.64 13.51 -16.44
CA GLY A 186 8.96 14.37 -15.31
C GLY A 186 9.75 13.67 -14.21
N PRO A 187 10.18 14.42 -13.18
CA PRO A 187 10.83 13.84 -12.01
C PRO A 187 9.85 13.04 -11.15
N ILE A 188 10.38 12.07 -10.39
CA ILE A 188 9.61 11.33 -9.39
C ILE A 188 9.09 12.31 -8.33
N ARG A 189 7.79 12.26 -8.08
CA ARG A 189 7.13 13.11 -7.10
C ARG A 189 7.17 12.45 -5.71
N LYS A 190 8.29 12.54 -5.02
CA LYS A 190 8.48 11.92 -3.70
C LYS A 190 7.52 12.45 -2.62
N TRP A 191 6.89 13.60 -2.82
CA TRP A 191 5.89 14.15 -1.91
C TRP A 191 4.53 13.45 -2.00
N GLU A 192 4.23 12.74 -3.08
CA GLU A 192 2.96 12.03 -3.25
C GLU A 192 2.83 10.85 -2.29
N TRP A 193 1.59 10.62 -1.84
CA TRP A 193 1.20 9.47 -1.06
C TRP A 193 0.25 8.58 -1.88
N PHE A 194 0.38 7.25 -1.73
CA PHE A 194 -0.52 6.30 -2.39
C PHE A 194 -1.78 6.02 -1.59
N MET A 195 -1.74 6.26 -0.27
CA MET A 195 -2.90 6.19 0.61
C MET A 195 -3.23 7.59 1.12
N THR A 196 -4.53 7.85 1.29
CA THR A 196 -4.96 9.11 1.92
C THR A 196 -4.69 9.11 3.41
N PRO A 197 -4.50 10.27 4.06
CA PRO A 197 -4.43 10.38 5.53
C PRO A 197 -5.61 9.77 6.28
N MET A 198 -6.75 9.56 5.63
CA MET A 198 -7.95 8.93 6.21
C MET A 198 -7.94 7.39 6.13
N THR A 199 -6.92 6.79 5.52
CA THR A 199 -6.82 5.34 5.37
C THR A 199 -6.29 4.70 6.65
N ILE A 200 -7.05 3.75 7.21
CA ILE A 200 -6.59 2.94 8.36
C ILE A 200 -5.72 1.81 7.80
N ASN A 201 -4.52 2.15 7.44
CA ASN A 201 -3.49 1.23 6.92
C ASN A 201 -2.13 1.94 6.90
N ALA A 202 -1.08 1.21 6.49
CA ALA A 202 0.26 1.70 6.23
C ALA A 202 0.79 1.09 4.93
N TYR A 203 1.94 1.51 4.45
CA TYR A 203 2.58 0.85 3.31
C TYR A 203 4.07 1.10 3.23
N ALA A 204 4.79 0.14 2.63
CA ALA A 204 6.17 0.26 2.18
C ALA A 204 6.23 0.48 0.67
N ASN A 205 7.13 1.35 0.20
CA ASN A 205 7.38 1.56 -1.22
C ASN A 205 8.87 1.34 -1.53
N PHE A 206 9.16 0.23 -2.17
CA PHE A 206 10.55 -0.20 -2.43
C PHE A 206 11.31 0.73 -3.38
N ASN A 207 10.64 1.22 -4.43
CA ASN A 207 11.25 2.10 -5.42
C ASN A 207 11.59 3.49 -4.87
N MET A 208 10.79 3.98 -3.93
CA MET A 208 11.02 5.27 -3.27
C MET A 208 11.80 5.15 -1.98
N SER A 209 12.06 3.93 -1.50
CA SER A 209 12.67 3.63 -0.18
C SER A 209 11.93 4.35 0.94
N GLU A 210 10.61 4.17 1.01
CA GLU A 210 9.76 4.87 1.99
C GLU A 210 8.82 3.94 2.73
N ILE A 211 8.52 4.31 3.97
CA ILE A 211 7.47 3.74 4.80
C ILE A 211 6.49 4.84 5.19
N VAL A 212 5.20 4.56 5.10
CA VAL A 212 4.15 5.59 5.18
C VAL A 212 3.05 5.17 6.14
N PHE A 213 2.75 6.04 7.10
CA PHE A 213 1.75 5.83 8.15
C PHE A 213 0.71 6.95 8.11
N PRO A 214 -0.44 6.77 7.44
CA PRO A 214 -1.54 7.73 7.42
C PRO A 214 -2.06 8.10 8.81
N ALA A 215 -2.61 9.31 8.96
CA ALA A 215 -3.12 9.80 10.24
C ALA A 215 -4.17 8.88 10.88
N ALA A 216 -4.99 8.22 10.06
CA ALA A 216 -6.10 7.40 10.56
C ALA A 216 -5.65 6.12 11.27
N ILE A 217 -4.49 5.54 10.94
CA ILE A 217 -3.96 4.39 11.68
C ILE A 217 -3.25 4.83 12.98
N LEU A 218 -2.82 6.09 13.07
CA LEU A 218 -2.14 6.66 14.23
C LEU A 218 -3.14 7.15 15.29
N GLN A 219 -4.15 6.32 15.57
CA GLN A 219 -5.23 6.55 16.53
C GLN A 219 -5.57 5.23 17.26
N PRO A 220 -6.26 5.29 18.41
CA PRO A 220 -6.73 4.08 19.06
C PRO A 220 -7.56 3.18 18.13
N PRO A 221 -7.38 1.84 18.19
CA PRO A 221 -6.61 1.10 19.19
C PRO A 221 -5.12 0.92 18.85
N PHE A 222 -4.63 1.41 17.70
CA PHE A 222 -3.25 1.19 17.27
C PHE A 222 -2.25 2.11 18.00
N PHE A 223 -2.62 3.37 18.20
CA PHE A 223 -1.76 4.38 18.81
C PHE A 223 -2.54 5.36 19.70
N ASP A 224 -2.09 5.54 20.93
CA ASP A 224 -2.54 6.59 21.83
C ASP A 224 -1.32 7.21 22.50
N PRO A 225 -1.00 8.50 22.23
CA PRO A 225 0.19 9.15 22.82
C PRO A 225 0.16 9.25 24.36
N ASN A 226 -1.01 9.02 24.97
CA ASN A 226 -1.19 9.04 26.43
C ASN A 226 -1.19 7.64 27.06
N ALA A 227 -1.15 6.57 26.26
CA ALA A 227 -1.10 5.20 26.77
C ALA A 227 0.31 4.81 27.24
N ASP A 228 0.38 3.71 28.02
CA ASP A 228 1.65 3.10 28.37
C ASP A 228 2.45 2.79 27.10
N PRO A 229 3.75 3.11 27.02
CA PRO A 229 4.59 2.84 25.86
C PRO A 229 4.51 1.41 25.36
N ALA A 230 4.41 0.40 26.25
CA ALA A 230 4.29 -1.00 25.86
C ALA A 230 3.06 -1.25 24.96
N ILE A 231 1.95 -0.54 25.21
CA ILE A 231 0.73 -0.64 24.39
C ILE A 231 1.01 -0.13 22.97
N ASN A 232 1.67 1.03 22.86
CA ASN A 232 1.99 1.63 21.56
C ASN A 232 3.02 0.81 20.78
N TYR A 233 4.04 0.26 21.44
CA TYR A 233 5.00 -0.63 20.78
C TYR A 233 4.35 -1.94 20.35
N GLY A 234 3.45 -2.51 21.15
CA GLY A 234 2.69 -3.72 20.79
C GLY A 234 1.62 -3.50 19.72
N GLY A 235 1.07 -2.28 19.64
CA GLY A 235 0.09 -1.87 18.63
C GLY A 235 0.75 -1.34 17.36
N ILE A 236 0.85 -0.01 17.26
CA ILE A 236 1.41 0.63 16.06
C ILE A 236 2.89 0.29 15.85
N GLY A 237 3.66 0.02 16.90
CA GLY A 237 5.06 -0.39 16.79
C GLY A 237 5.24 -1.67 16.00
N ALA A 238 4.35 -2.66 16.21
CA ALA A 238 4.34 -3.89 15.41
C ALA A 238 4.04 -3.60 13.93
N VAL A 239 3.09 -2.71 13.63
CA VAL A 239 2.78 -2.27 12.26
C VAL A 239 3.99 -1.56 11.63
N ILE A 240 4.66 -0.68 12.36
CA ILE A 240 5.86 0.01 11.87
C ILE A 240 6.96 -1.00 11.54
N GLY A 241 7.21 -1.97 12.42
CA GLY A 241 8.17 -3.04 12.18
C GLY A 241 7.79 -3.91 10.98
N HIS A 242 6.48 -4.18 10.78
CA HIS A 242 5.93 -4.87 9.61
C HIS A 242 6.28 -4.13 8.32
N GLU A 243 5.98 -2.83 8.21
CA GLU A 243 6.30 -2.04 7.02
C GLU A 243 7.81 -1.93 6.74
N ILE A 244 8.62 -1.79 7.78
CA ILE A 244 10.08 -1.84 7.65
C ILE A 244 10.50 -3.21 7.08
N SER A 245 9.89 -4.28 7.56
CA SER A 245 10.23 -5.66 7.17
C SER A 245 9.88 -5.96 5.73
N HIS A 246 8.84 -5.32 5.16
CA HIS A 246 8.53 -5.44 3.74
C HIS A 246 9.68 -5.06 2.81
N HIS A 247 10.55 -4.15 3.21
CA HIS A 247 11.76 -3.85 2.42
C HIS A 247 12.77 -5.01 2.39
N PHE A 248 12.62 -6.01 3.25
CA PHE A 248 13.51 -7.16 3.40
C PHE A 248 12.80 -8.52 3.25
N ASP A 249 11.49 -8.53 2.94
CA ASP A 249 10.72 -9.74 2.66
C ASP A 249 11.08 -10.36 1.30
N ASP A 250 10.34 -11.38 0.86
CA ASP A 250 10.56 -12.09 -0.41
C ASP A 250 10.40 -11.22 -1.67
N GLN A 251 9.74 -10.05 -1.57
CA GLN A 251 9.61 -9.07 -2.64
C GLN A 251 10.59 -7.91 -2.47
N GLY A 252 10.60 -7.26 -1.28
CA GLY A 252 11.46 -6.12 -1.01
C GLY A 252 12.95 -6.47 -1.03
N ALA A 253 13.32 -7.71 -0.71
CA ALA A 253 14.69 -8.21 -0.82
C ALA A 253 15.27 -8.14 -2.25
N LYS A 254 14.44 -8.00 -3.27
CA LYS A 254 14.87 -7.85 -4.67
C LYS A 254 15.29 -6.42 -5.03
N TYR A 255 15.07 -5.45 -4.14
CA TYR A 255 15.42 -4.05 -4.35
C TYR A 255 16.63 -3.66 -3.51
N ASP A 256 17.58 -2.98 -4.14
CA ASP A 256 18.78 -2.48 -3.47
C ASP A 256 18.53 -1.22 -2.61
N GLU A 257 19.57 -0.68 -2.00
CA GLU A 257 19.54 0.53 -1.18
C GLU A 257 19.11 1.80 -1.92
N ASN A 258 19.05 1.76 -3.26
CA ASN A 258 18.60 2.88 -4.10
C ASN A 258 17.19 2.66 -4.66
N GLY A 259 16.47 1.60 -4.23
CA GLY A 259 15.16 1.24 -4.73
C GLY A 259 15.16 0.65 -6.14
N ARG A 260 16.28 0.11 -6.60
CA ARG A 260 16.42 -0.52 -7.91
C ARG A 260 16.31 -2.02 -7.79
N LEU A 261 15.60 -2.66 -8.72
CA LEU A 261 15.56 -4.11 -8.84
C LEU A 261 16.97 -4.61 -9.21
N ALA A 262 17.67 -5.25 -8.28
CA ALA A 262 19.05 -5.67 -8.42
C ALA A 262 19.42 -6.79 -7.44
N ASP A 263 20.30 -7.68 -7.88
CA ASP A 263 20.90 -8.70 -7.01
C ASP A 263 21.97 -8.04 -6.12
N TRP A 264 21.68 -7.92 -4.83
CA TRP A 264 22.58 -7.31 -3.85
C TRP A 264 23.03 -8.27 -2.72
N TRP A 265 22.46 -9.45 -2.68
CA TRP A 265 22.78 -10.52 -1.75
C TRP A 265 24.04 -11.30 -2.17
N THR A 266 24.77 -11.87 -1.21
CA THR A 266 25.64 -12.97 -1.55
C THR A 266 24.80 -14.22 -1.85
N PRO A 267 25.26 -15.14 -2.73
CA PRO A 267 24.52 -16.37 -3.03
C PRO A 267 24.20 -17.21 -1.79
N GLU A 268 25.11 -17.23 -0.82
CA GLU A 268 24.98 -17.99 0.44
C GLU A 268 23.90 -17.37 1.31
N ASP A 269 23.89 -16.05 1.46
CA ASP A 269 22.90 -15.33 2.28
C ASP A 269 21.51 -15.43 1.67
N LEU A 270 21.40 -15.29 0.35
CA LEU A 270 20.14 -15.48 -0.36
C LEU A 270 19.57 -16.88 -0.14
N LYS A 271 20.41 -17.91 -0.25
CA LYS A 271 20.01 -19.29 0.01
C LYS A 271 19.55 -19.52 1.46
N ALA A 272 20.22 -18.88 2.43
CA ALA A 272 19.83 -18.96 3.83
C ALA A 272 18.47 -18.29 4.07
N PHE A 273 18.24 -17.10 3.47
CA PHE A 273 16.97 -16.39 3.51
C PHE A 273 15.84 -17.22 2.89
N GLU A 274 16.04 -17.78 1.69
CA GLU A 274 15.06 -18.63 1.02
C GLU A 274 14.71 -19.89 1.84
N ALA A 275 15.70 -20.49 2.50
CA ALA A 275 15.47 -21.65 3.36
C ALA A 275 14.61 -21.30 4.58
N ALA A 276 14.84 -20.14 5.20
CA ALA A 276 14.00 -19.64 6.30
C ALA A 276 12.59 -19.33 5.82
N GLY A 277 12.43 -18.67 4.68
CA GLY A 277 11.15 -18.39 4.04
C GLY A 277 10.36 -19.68 3.75
N LYS A 278 11.03 -20.70 3.22
CA LYS A 278 10.39 -22.00 2.97
C LYS A 278 9.85 -22.66 4.26
N ALA A 279 10.60 -22.61 5.36
CA ALA A 279 10.13 -23.12 6.63
C ALA A 279 8.86 -22.42 7.11
N LEU A 280 8.80 -21.08 6.96
CA LEU A 280 7.61 -20.29 7.28
C LEU A 280 6.42 -20.66 6.38
N VAL A 281 6.64 -20.80 5.07
CA VAL A 281 5.63 -21.30 4.12
C VAL A 281 5.05 -22.65 4.55
N GLU A 282 5.91 -23.61 4.90
CA GLU A 282 5.49 -24.94 5.35
C GLU A 282 4.67 -24.88 6.64
N GLN A 283 5.01 -23.99 7.56
CA GLN A 283 4.23 -23.75 8.79
C GLN A 283 2.83 -23.21 8.45
N TYR A 284 2.74 -22.17 7.65
CA TYR A 284 1.45 -21.53 7.33
C TYR A 284 0.55 -22.44 6.48
N ASN A 285 1.09 -23.29 5.63
CA ASN A 285 0.31 -24.27 4.86
C ASN A 285 -0.45 -25.25 5.75
N GLN A 286 -0.09 -25.39 7.03
CA GLN A 286 -0.79 -26.28 7.97
C GLN A 286 -2.02 -25.63 8.61
N TYR A 287 -2.18 -24.30 8.52
CA TYR A 287 -3.32 -23.62 9.10
C TYR A 287 -4.55 -23.77 8.21
N GLU A 288 -5.55 -24.47 8.75
CA GLU A 288 -6.84 -24.68 8.12
C GLU A 288 -7.84 -23.60 8.56
N ILE A 289 -8.43 -22.87 7.61
CA ILE A 289 -9.39 -21.79 7.87
C ILE A 289 -10.82 -22.30 7.81
N PHE A 290 -11.10 -23.17 6.84
CA PHE A 290 -12.35 -23.89 6.69
C PHE A 290 -12.05 -25.35 6.38
N PRO A 291 -12.97 -26.29 6.60
CA PRO A 291 -12.76 -27.72 6.31
C PRO A 291 -12.21 -27.95 4.88
N GLY A 292 -10.98 -28.44 4.81
CA GLY A 292 -10.25 -28.67 3.56
C GLY A 292 -9.64 -27.45 2.88
N ALA A 293 -9.74 -26.25 3.47
CA ALA A 293 -9.17 -25.01 2.93
C ALA A 293 -8.05 -24.49 3.83
N HIS A 294 -6.83 -24.58 3.35
CA HIS A 294 -5.61 -24.18 4.05
C HIS A 294 -5.09 -22.83 3.55
N VAL A 295 -4.35 -22.15 4.41
CA VAL A 295 -3.56 -20.97 4.02
C VAL A 295 -2.55 -21.39 2.94
N GLN A 296 -2.39 -20.59 1.93
CA GLN A 296 -1.34 -20.75 0.92
C GLN A 296 -0.10 -19.97 1.38
N GLY A 297 0.74 -20.59 2.21
CA GLY A 297 1.88 -19.94 2.84
C GLY A 297 2.84 -19.24 1.86
N ALA A 298 2.98 -19.78 0.63
CA ALA A 298 3.78 -19.13 -0.41
C ALA A 298 3.16 -17.81 -0.92
N LEU A 299 1.83 -17.71 -0.93
CA LEU A 299 1.12 -16.48 -1.33
C LEU A 299 1.21 -15.40 -0.26
N THR A 300 1.18 -15.81 1.01
CA THR A 300 1.18 -14.89 2.15
C THR A 300 2.55 -14.67 2.77
N LEU A 301 3.64 -15.17 2.17
CA LEU A 301 4.97 -15.19 2.78
C LEU A 301 5.45 -13.80 3.20
N GLY A 302 5.31 -12.78 2.36
CA GLY A 302 5.73 -11.41 2.67
C GLY A 302 5.02 -10.85 3.90
N GLU A 303 3.69 -11.02 3.97
CA GLU A 303 2.89 -10.59 5.12
C GLU A 303 3.26 -11.35 6.40
N ASN A 304 3.49 -12.65 6.29
CA ASN A 304 3.89 -13.48 7.44
C ASN A 304 5.29 -13.11 7.96
N ILE A 305 6.22 -12.75 7.07
CA ILE A 305 7.54 -12.20 7.46
C ILE A 305 7.35 -10.85 8.15
N GLY A 306 6.51 -9.97 7.58
CA GLY A 306 6.20 -8.65 8.13
C GLY A 306 5.68 -8.74 9.56
N ASP A 307 4.69 -9.59 9.82
CA ASP A 307 4.08 -9.76 11.13
C ASP A 307 5.06 -10.32 12.16
N LEU A 308 5.77 -11.39 11.81
CA LEU A 308 6.74 -12.05 12.72
C LEU A 308 7.90 -11.12 13.08
N ALA A 309 8.48 -10.47 12.08
CA ALA A 309 9.59 -9.55 12.27
C ALA A 309 9.10 -8.25 12.93
N GLY A 310 7.95 -7.74 12.53
CA GLY A 310 7.37 -6.50 13.03
C GLY A 310 7.16 -6.50 14.54
N LEU A 311 6.48 -7.50 15.07
CA LEU A 311 6.27 -7.65 16.51
C LEU A 311 7.60 -7.83 17.26
N THR A 312 8.52 -8.60 16.70
CA THR A 312 9.82 -8.87 17.31
C THR A 312 10.68 -7.60 17.40
N ILE A 313 10.71 -6.81 16.34
CA ILE A 313 11.46 -5.54 16.27
C ILE A 313 10.85 -4.50 17.22
N ALA A 314 9.51 -4.43 17.28
CA ALA A 314 8.80 -3.54 18.18
C ALA A 314 9.08 -3.87 19.65
N TYR A 315 9.12 -5.15 20.02
CA TYR A 315 9.50 -5.58 21.35
C TYR A 315 10.94 -5.17 21.72
N ASP A 316 11.88 -5.37 20.80
CA ASP A 316 13.28 -4.94 21.01
C ASP A 316 13.39 -3.40 21.15
N ALA A 317 12.61 -2.65 20.38
CA ALA A 317 12.55 -1.20 20.47
C ALA A 317 12.02 -0.75 21.83
N TRP A 318 10.94 -1.37 22.29
CA TRP A 318 10.37 -1.13 23.61
C TRP A 318 11.37 -1.41 24.73
N LYS A 319 11.95 -2.61 24.77
CA LYS A 319 12.97 -2.97 25.78
C LYS A 319 14.15 -2.00 25.79
N HIS A 320 14.58 -1.53 24.64
CA HIS A 320 15.66 -0.55 24.54
C HIS A 320 15.25 0.82 25.07
N SER A 321 14.00 1.25 24.84
CA SER A 321 13.48 2.54 25.33
C SER A 321 13.40 2.63 26.84
N LEU A 322 13.35 1.49 27.55
CA LEU A 322 13.37 1.43 29.02
C LEU A 322 14.72 1.79 29.63
N GLY A 323 15.81 1.89 28.83
CA GLY A 323 17.13 2.29 29.34
C GLY A 323 17.70 1.37 30.43
N GLY A 324 17.26 0.10 30.46
CA GLY A 324 17.66 -0.88 31.49
C GLY A 324 16.77 -0.89 32.73
N GLN A 325 15.68 -0.14 32.74
CA GLN A 325 14.61 -0.26 33.74
C GLN A 325 13.73 -1.49 33.37
N GLU A 326 13.35 -2.31 34.38
CA GLU A 326 12.41 -3.42 34.22
C GLU A 326 10.96 -3.00 34.47
#